data_15bef1eda91882609667708a3862ec1c
#
_entry.id   15bef1eda91882609667708a3862ec1c
#
_cell.length_a   1.000
_cell.length_b   1.000
_cell.length_c   1.000
_cell.angle_alpha   90.00
_cell.angle_beta   90.00
_cell.angle_gamma   90.00
#
_symmetry.space_group_name_H-M   'P 1'
#
loop_
_entity.id
_entity.type
_entity.pdbx_description
1 polymer ?
#
loop_
_entity_poly.entity_id
_entity_poly.type
_entity_poly.pdbx_seq_one_letter_code
_entity_poly.pdbx_strand_id
1 'polypeptide(L)'
;MFCVIDFGSQYTQLIARRLRELNVYSLIFPPDAKRSDLEKNNVEGIILSGGPGSVYNDDFNTDLEIFKMGVPILGICFGFQLLTKIFGGEVRKGERGEFGLTKIRIVRKSILLDGLEEEEIVWMSHQDIVEVLPEGFIPLAYTENNYIASAESQDFPFYALQFHPEVSHTKKGKEILKNFVFKICKAKENWNLDRFIEEKIGEIKERVGDKKVLLAVSGGIDSSTLAVFLQKAIGDKLTAIFVDHGLLRKGEKE
;
A
#
# COMPACT_ATOMS: atom_id res chain seq x y z
N MET A 1 2.77 3.11 -13.68
CA MET A 1 3.07 2.50 -12.38
C MET A 1 2.05 2.91 -11.32
N PHE A 2 2.07 2.29 -10.13
CA PHE A 2 1.22 2.66 -8.98
C PHE A 2 1.97 3.48 -7.94
N CYS A 3 1.29 4.49 -7.40
CA CYS A 3 1.76 5.28 -6.27
C CYS A 3 1.03 4.84 -5.00
N VAL A 4 1.76 4.55 -3.93
CA VAL A 4 1.21 4.34 -2.59
C VAL A 4 1.63 5.50 -1.73
N ILE A 5 0.69 6.34 -1.28
CA ILE A 5 0.97 7.46 -0.37
C ILE A 5 0.91 6.93 1.05
N ASP A 6 2.01 7.11 1.78
CA ASP A 6 2.21 6.57 3.13
C ASP A 6 1.78 7.57 4.20
N PHE A 7 0.68 7.29 4.87
CA PHE A 7 0.21 8.05 6.04
C PHE A 7 0.66 7.44 7.38
N GLY A 8 1.71 6.61 7.36
CA GLY A 8 2.28 6.00 8.56
C GLY A 8 1.67 4.64 8.93
N SER A 9 1.02 3.96 7.97
CA SER A 9 0.49 2.63 8.22
C SER A 9 1.60 1.59 8.33
N GLN A 10 1.49 0.72 9.31
CA GLN A 10 2.33 -0.49 9.38
C GLN A 10 2.14 -1.42 8.17
N TYR A 11 1.09 -1.23 7.38
CA TYR A 11 0.76 -2.04 6.21
C TYR A 11 1.13 -1.39 4.86
N THR A 12 1.69 -0.18 4.83
CA THR A 12 2.04 0.51 3.57
C THR A 12 2.96 -0.31 2.69
N GLN A 13 4.01 -0.91 3.26
CA GLN A 13 4.93 -1.79 2.54
C GLN A 13 4.20 -3.04 1.99
N LEU A 14 3.21 -3.54 2.72
CA LEU A 14 2.42 -4.68 2.30
C LEU A 14 1.52 -4.34 1.11
N ILE A 15 0.94 -3.13 1.06
CA ILE A 15 0.20 -2.66 -0.12
C ILE A 15 1.11 -2.69 -1.35
N ALA A 16 2.29 -2.07 -1.27
CA ALA A 16 3.25 -2.05 -2.37
C ALA A 16 3.68 -3.46 -2.80
N ARG A 17 3.88 -4.36 -1.84
CA ARG A 17 4.18 -5.78 -2.10
C ARG A 17 3.04 -6.47 -2.83
N ARG A 18 1.78 -6.28 -2.40
CA ARG A 18 0.60 -6.88 -3.07
C ARG A 18 0.48 -6.44 -4.53
N LEU A 19 0.77 -5.18 -4.82
CA LEU A 19 0.80 -4.68 -6.19
C LEU A 19 1.89 -5.38 -7.02
N ARG A 20 3.09 -5.57 -6.47
CA ARG A 20 4.18 -6.31 -7.13
C ARG A 20 3.86 -7.79 -7.31
N GLU A 21 3.14 -8.42 -6.39
CA GLU A 21 2.61 -9.77 -6.54
C GLU A 21 1.55 -9.89 -7.67
N LEU A 22 0.97 -8.76 -8.10
CA LEU A 22 0.13 -8.64 -9.29
C LEU A 22 0.93 -8.24 -10.56
N ASN A 23 2.26 -8.31 -10.50
CA ASN A 23 3.16 -7.94 -11.59
C ASN A 23 3.05 -6.47 -12.04
N VAL A 24 2.66 -5.56 -11.14
CA VAL A 24 2.65 -4.12 -11.43
C VAL A 24 3.65 -3.37 -10.56
N TYR A 25 4.38 -2.46 -11.19
CA TYR A 25 5.38 -1.66 -10.50
C TYR A 25 4.73 -0.64 -9.57
N SER A 26 5.24 -0.53 -8.35
CA SER A 26 4.74 0.39 -7.33
C SER A 26 5.87 1.08 -6.59
N LEU A 27 5.66 2.35 -6.26
CA LEU A 27 6.52 3.16 -5.39
C LEU A 27 5.73 3.71 -4.22
N ILE A 28 6.42 3.87 -3.09
CA ILE A 28 5.86 4.52 -1.89
C ILE A 28 6.34 5.97 -1.89
N PHE A 29 5.41 6.88 -1.65
CA PHE A 29 5.64 8.31 -1.54
C PHE A 29 5.24 8.80 -0.16
N PRO A 30 5.90 9.84 0.36
CA PRO A 30 5.51 10.45 1.62
C PRO A 30 4.16 11.19 1.49
N PRO A 31 3.49 11.52 2.60
CA PRO A 31 2.17 12.16 2.58
C PRO A 31 2.17 13.55 1.95
N ASP A 32 3.31 14.24 1.95
CA ASP A 32 3.53 15.58 1.38
C ASP A 32 4.03 15.56 -0.08
N ALA A 33 4.02 14.39 -0.72
CA ALA A 33 4.36 14.25 -2.13
C ALA A 33 3.54 15.22 -2.99
N LYS A 34 4.20 15.82 -3.99
CA LYS A 34 3.56 16.78 -4.89
C LYS A 34 3.05 16.10 -6.15
N ARG A 35 1.97 16.65 -6.72
CA ARG A 35 1.47 16.22 -8.02
C ARG A 35 2.60 16.07 -9.05
N SER A 36 3.54 17.02 -9.10
CA SER A 36 4.66 16.99 -10.04
C SER A 36 5.58 15.77 -9.88
N ASP A 37 5.67 15.21 -8.66
CA ASP A 37 6.49 14.02 -8.40
C ASP A 37 5.80 12.76 -8.91
N LEU A 38 4.48 12.71 -8.82
CA LEU A 38 3.68 11.62 -9.36
C LEU A 38 3.65 11.64 -10.90
N GLU A 39 3.49 12.82 -11.50
CA GLU A 39 3.46 12.99 -12.96
C GLU A 39 4.76 12.55 -13.64
N LYS A 40 5.93 12.84 -13.05
CA LYS A 40 7.25 12.37 -13.54
C LYS A 40 7.34 10.85 -13.65
N ASN A 41 6.54 10.14 -12.88
CA ASN A 41 6.57 8.69 -12.77
C ASN A 41 5.48 7.99 -13.57
N ASN A 42 4.68 8.70 -14.39
CA ASN A 42 3.58 8.16 -15.19
C ASN A 42 2.64 7.26 -14.35
N VAL A 43 2.08 7.83 -13.26
CA VAL A 43 1.21 7.11 -12.33
C VAL A 43 -0.12 6.76 -13.00
N GLU A 44 -0.51 5.49 -12.94
CA GLU A 44 -1.76 4.94 -13.51
C GLU A 44 -2.85 4.77 -12.45
N GLY A 45 -2.47 4.77 -11.17
CA GLY A 45 -3.38 4.66 -10.04
C GLY A 45 -2.69 5.01 -8.73
N ILE A 46 -3.45 5.55 -7.80
CA ILE A 46 -2.97 6.01 -6.49
C ILE A 46 -3.68 5.22 -5.40
N ILE A 47 -2.93 4.75 -4.41
CA ILE A 47 -3.48 4.17 -3.19
C ILE A 47 -3.09 5.05 -2.01
N LEU A 48 -4.08 5.53 -1.28
CA LEU A 48 -3.90 6.23 -0.02
C LEU A 48 -3.91 5.18 1.09
N SER A 49 -2.82 5.03 1.81
CA SER A 49 -2.69 4.00 2.85
C SER A 49 -3.55 4.30 4.07
N GLY A 50 -3.62 3.35 4.99
CA GLY A 50 -4.04 3.59 6.35
C GLY A 50 -3.06 4.50 7.09
N GLY A 51 -3.36 4.83 8.34
CA GLY A 51 -2.48 5.62 9.21
C GLY A 51 -2.98 5.62 10.65
N PRO A 52 -2.10 5.93 11.62
CA PRO A 52 -2.45 6.02 13.03
C PRO A 52 -3.15 7.34 13.39
N GLY A 53 -3.14 8.32 12.49
CA GLY A 53 -3.71 9.64 12.68
C GLY A 53 -5.23 9.64 12.62
N SER A 54 -5.80 10.79 12.98
CA SER A 54 -7.21 11.08 12.79
C SER A 54 -7.37 12.29 11.86
N VAL A 55 -8.33 12.22 10.97
CA VAL A 55 -8.63 13.30 10.01
C VAL A 55 -9.25 14.56 10.65
N TYR A 56 -9.38 14.58 11.98
CA TYR A 56 -9.80 15.80 12.72
C TYR A 56 -8.69 16.85 12.81
N ASN A 57 -7.44 16.45 12.78
CA ASN A 57 -6.32 17.37 12.71
C ASN A 57 -6.20 17.81 11.26
N ASP A 58 -6.49 19.09 10.98
CA ASP A 58 -6.55 19.66 9.62
C ASP A 58 -5.22 19.65 8.84
N ASP A 59 -4.17 19.13 9.43
CA ASP A 59 -2.79 19.17 8.89
C ASP A 59 -2.45 17.86 8.17
N PHE A 60 -3.18 17.55 7.07
CA PHE A 60 -2.93 16.32 6.30
C PHE A 60 -1.64 16.38 5.48
N ASN A 61 -1.03 17.55 5.37
CA ASN A 61 0.17 17.83 4.57
C ASN A 61 0.15 17.20 3.15
N THR A 62 -1.06 16.97 2.61
CA THR A 62 -1.28 16.32 1.32
C THR A 62 -1.55 17.37 0.25
N ASP A 63 -0.88 17.24 -0.90
CA ASP A 63 -1.12 18.11 -2.05
C ASP A 63 -2.48 17.81 -2.70
N LEU A 64 -3.45 18.69 -2.54
CA LEU A 64 -4.81 18.52 -3.07
C LEU A 64 -4.86 18.46 -4.60
N GLU A 65 -3.82 18.90 -5.30
CA GLU A 65 -3.73 18.80 -6.75
C GLU A 65 -3.59 17.34 -7.24
N ILE A 66 -3.19 16.41 -6.36
CA ILE A 66 -3.14 14.98 -6.65
C ILE A 66 -4.54 14.44 -7.01
N PHE A 67 -5.59 14.93 -6.33
CA PHE A 67 -6.98 14.50 -6.58
C PHE A 67 -7.54 15.02 -7.91
N LYS A 68 -6.87 15.95 -8.56
CA LYS A 68 -7.24 16.51 -9.88
C LYS A 68 -6.48 15.86 -11.05
N MET A 69 -5.66 14.85 -10.80
CA MET A 69 -4.86 14.18 -11.84
C MET A 69 -5.71 13.34 -12.80
N GLY A 70 -6.96 13.03 -12.46
CA GLY A 70 -7.83 12.20 -13.30
C GLY A 70 -7.47 10.71 -13.30
N VAL A 71 -6.53 10.27 -12.46
CA VAL A 71 -6.20 8.85 -12.27
C VAL A 71 -7.06 8.24 -11.16
N PRO A 72 -7.37 6.93 -11.22
CA PRO A 72 -8.12 6.27 -10.16
C PRO A 72 -7.39 6.33 -8.82
N ILE A 73 -8.15 6.58 -7.74
CA ILE A 73 -7.65 6.64 -6.37
C ILE A 73 -8.41 5.63 -5.52
N LEU A 74 -7.67 4.84 -4.73
CA LEU A 74 -8.20 3.93 -3.72
C LEU A 74 -7.77 4.38 -2.33
N GLY A 75 -8.71 4.83 -1.50
CA GLY A 75 -8.47 5.13 -0.09
C GLY A 75 -8.67 3.89 0.79
N ILE A 76 -7.68 3.53 1.61
CA ILE A 76 -7.73 2.40 2.55
C ILE A 76 -7.71 2.94 3.97
N CYS A 77 -8.69 2.60 4.79
CA CYS A 77 -8.82 2.96 6.21
C CYS A 77 -8.70 4.49 6.41
N PHE A 78 -7.59 5.00 6.91
CA PHE A 78 -7.34 6.44 7.00
C PHE A 78 -7.48 7.14 5.63
N GLY A 79 -7.00 6.52 4.55
CA GLY A 79 -7.15 7.05 3.19
C GLY A 79 -8.60 7.24 2.75
N PHE A 80 -9.53 6.37 3.19
CA PHE A 80 -10.97 6.56 3.00
C PHE A 80 -11.48 7.77 3.79
N GLN A 81 -11.12 7.87 5.06
CA GLN A 81 -11.52 8.97 5.92
C GLN A 81 -10.99 10.31 5.39
N LEU A 82 -9.76 10.32 4.87
CA LEU A 82 -9.15 11.48 4.23
C LEU A 82 -9.92 11.92 2.97
N LEU A 83 -10.25 10.98 2.07
CA LEU A 83 -11.11 11.26 0.91
C LEU A 83 -12.44 11.86 1.34
N THR A 84 -13.08 11.24 2.34
CA THR A 84 -14.36 11.73 2.89
C THR A 84 -14.24 13.18 3.37
N LYS A 85 -13.21 13.50 4.14
CA LYS A 85 -13.00 14.84 4.70
C LYS A 85 -12.71 15.88 3.60
N ILE A 86 -11.83 15.56 2.65
CA ILE A 86 -11.44 16.48 1.55
C ILE A 86 -12.64 16.84 0.68
N PHE A 87 -13.54 15.88 0.43
CA PHE A 87 -14.70 16.09 -0.44
C PHE A 87 -15.97 16.51 0.30
N GLY A 88 -15.86 16.88 1.58
CA GLY A 88 -16.95 17.53 2.34
C GLY A 88 -17.93 16.56 3.03
N GLY A 89 -17.54 15.30 3.19
CA GLY A 89 -18.25 14.36 4.05
C GLY A 89 -17.85 14.51 5.52
N GLU A 90 -18.43 13.66 6.38
CA GLU A 90 -18.22 13.70 7.83
C GLU A 90 -17.59 12.41 8.33
N VAL A 91 -16.54 12.57 9.12
CA VAL A 91 -15.88 11.49 9.84
C VAL A 91 -16.03 11.79 11.32
N ARG A 92 -16.28 10.79 12.13
CA ARG A 92 -16.35 10.95 13.59
C ARG A 92 -15.72 9.77 14.29
N LYS A 93 -15.45 9.93 15.57
CA LYS A 93 -15.08 8.82 16.43
C LYS A 93 -16.24 7.84 16.54
N GLY A 94 -16.01 6.58 16.25
CA GLY A 94 -16.98 5.52 16.43
C GLY A 94 -17.29 5.29 17.92
N GLU A 95 -18.51 4.92 18.26
CA GLU A 95 -18.87 4.52 19.64
C GLU A 95 -18.05 3.31 20.07
N ARG A 96 -17.81 2.40 19.14
CA ARG A 96 -16.90 1.25 19.27
C ARG A 96 -15.97 1.24 18.08
N GLY A 97 -14.67 1.06 18.34
CA GLY A 97 -13.72 0.77 17.27
C GLY A 97 -13.95 -0.64 16.71
N GLU A 98 -13.62 -0.84 15.46
CA GLU A 98 -13.62 -2.16 14.84
C GLU A 98 -12.18 -2.63 14.65
N PHE A 99 -11.83 -3.72 15.35
CA PHE A 99 -10.49 -4.29 15.35
C PHE A 99 -10.57 -5.81 15.17
N GLY A 100 -9.87 -6.32 14.16
CA GLY A 100 -9.86 -7.76 13.84
C GLY A 100 -10.82 -8.15 12.74
N LEU A 101 -11.22 -9.42 12.74
CA LEU A 101 -12.13 -9.98 11.74
C LEU A 101 -13.55 -9.41 11.95
N THR A 102 -14.09 -8.82 10.90
CA THR A 102 -15.42 -8.22 10.89
C THR A 102 -16.16 -8.67 9.63
N LYS A 103 -17.43 -8.98 9.78
CA LYS A 103 -18.30 -9.28 8.65
C LYS A 103 -18.80 -7.97 8.03
N ILE A 104 -18.73 -7.91 6.70
CA ILE A 104 -19.37 -6.84 5.92
C ILE A 104 -20.47 -7.43 5.05
N ARG A 105 -21.49 -6.62 4.78
CA ARG A 105 -22.55 -6.93 3.82
C ARG A 105 -22.47 -5.97 2.64
N ILE A 106 -22.31 -6.52 1.45
CA ILE A 106 -22.29 -5.78 0.18
C ILE A 106 -23.74 -5.46 -0.21
N VAL A 107 -24.05 -4.19 -0.35
CA VAL A 107 -25.40 -3.70 -0.67
C VAL A 107 -25.52 -3.19 -2.10
N ARG A 108 -24.38 -3.01 -2.78
CA ARG A 108 -24.34 -2.52 -4.16
C ARG A 108 -23.19 -3.18 -4.94
N LYS A 109 -23.50 -3.58 -6.17
CA LYS A 109 -22.49 -4.08 -7.10
C LYS A 109 -21.55 -2.95 -7.52
N SER A 110 -20.25 -3.24 -7.56
CA SER A 110 -19.21 -2.33 -8.02
C SER A 110 -18.11 -3.13 -8.70
N ILE A 111 -17.40 -2.49 -9.63
CA ILE A 111 -16.21 -3.09 -10.26
C ILE A 111 -15.14 -3.41 -9.20
N LEU A 112 -15.01 -2.56 -8.16
CA LEU A 112 -14.04 -2.78 -7.09
C LEU A 112 -14.31 -4.09 -6.33
N LEU A 113 -15.57 -4.41 -6.06
CA LEU A 113 -15.99 -5.58 -5.29
C LEU A 113 -16.45 -6.76 -6.16
N ASP A 114 -16.14 -6.74 -7.45
CA ASP A 114 -16.51 -7.81 -8.37
C ASP A 114 -15.83 -9.13 -7.98
N GLY A 115 -16.61 -10.22 -7.97
CA GLY A 115 -16.16 -11.55 -7.54
C GLY A 115 -16.22 -11.80 -6.02
N LEU A 116 -16.78 -10.85 -5.24
CA LEU A 116 -17.08 -11.04 -3.82
C LEU A 116 -18.53 -11.52 -3.65
N GLU A 117 -18.76 -12.26 -2.57
CA GLU A 117 -20.11 -12.72 -2.16
C GLU A 117 -20.88 -11.56 -1.47
N GLU A 118 -22.15 -11.76 -1.20
CA GLU A 118 -22.98 -10.74 -0.50
C GLU A 118 -22.46 -10.43 0.90
N GLU A 119 -21.88 -11.42 1.58
CA GLU A 119 -21.21 -11.27 2.87
C GLU A 119 -19.76 -11.71 2.79
N GLU A 120 -18.85 -10.90 3.31
CA GLU A 120 -17.42 -11.19 3.34
C GLU A 120 -16.82 -10.92 4.71
N ILE A 121 -15.75 -11.66 5.05
CA ILE A 121 -14.95 -11.41 6.25
C ILE A 121 -13.73 -10.62 5.87
N VAL A 122 -13.56 -9.46 6.52
CA VAL A 122 -12.47 -8.52 6.28
C VAL A 122 -11.75 -8.16 7.58
N TRP A 123 -10.56 -7.57 7.46
CA TRP A 123 -9.78 -7.11 8.60
C TRP A 123 -9.99 -5.61 8.81
N MET A 124 -10.54 -5.26 9.96
CA MET A 124 -10.71 -3.88 10.41
C MET A 124 -9.63 -3.50 11.42
N SER A 125 -9.24 -2.23 11.43
CA SER A 125 -8.30 -1.66 12.41
C SER A 125 -8.51 -0.15 12.50
N HIS A 126 -9.65 0.30 13.03
CA HIS A 126 -9.99 1.72 13.11
C HIS A 126 -10.88 2.04 14.30
N GLN A 127 -10.75 3.27 14.80
CA GLN A 127 -11.63 3.87 15.80
C GLN A 127 -12.61 4.86 15.15
N ASP A 128 -12.12 5.62 14.17
CA ASP A 128 -12.92 6.64 13.48
C ASP A 128 -13.68 5.99 12.33
N ILE A 129 -14.89 6.51 12.09
CA ILE A 129 -15.82 6.02 11.09
C ILE A 129 -16.26 7.14 10.15
N VAL A 130 -16.55 6.80 8.92
CA VAL A 130 -17.26 7.68 7.99
C VAL A 130 -18.73 7.64 8.34
N GLU A 131 -19.28 8.78 8.75
CA GLU A 131 -20.69 8.93 9.11
C GLU A 131 -21.52 9.43 7.94
N VAL A 132 -21.03 10.47 7.25
CA VAL A 132 -21.67 11.03 6.06
C VAL A 132 -20.71 10.99 4.89
N LEU A 133 -21.11 10.31 3.82
CA LEU A 133 -20.34 10.32 2.58
C LEU A 133 -20.41 11.71 1.92
N PRO A 134 -19.35 12.11 1.18
CA PRO A 134 -19.41 13.31 0.35
C PRO A 134 -20.52 13.23 -0.70
N GLU A 135 -20.98 14.37 -1.18
CA GLU A 135 -21.89 14.44 -2.31
C GLU A 135 -21.29 13.69 -3.52
N GLY A 136 -22.12 12.94 -4.24
CA GLY A 136 -21.67 12.10 -5.36
C GLY A 136 -21.02 10.76 -4.97
N PHE A 137 -20.85 10.49 -3.66
CA PHE A 137 -20.39 9.17 -3.21
C PHE A 137 -21.56 8.27 -2.81
N ILE A 138 -21.43 6.98 -3.13
CA ILE A 138 -22.42 5.97 -2.78
C ILE A 138 -21.79 4.85 -1.95
N PRO A 139 -22.50 4.34 -0.93
CA PRO A 139 -22.01 3.21 -0.15
C PRO A 139 -22.13 1.92 -0.95
N LEU A 140 -21.12 1.06 -0.81
CA LEU A 140 -21.05 -0.26 -1.44
C LEU A 140 -21.26 -1.39 -0.44
N ALA A 141 -20.77 -1.21 0.80
CA ALA A 141 -20.86 -2.21 1.86
C ALA A 141 -20.97 -1.56 3.24
N TYR A 142 -21.56 -2.30 4.17
CA TYR A 142 -21.66 -1.93 5.58
C TYR A 142 -21.16 -3.03 6.49
N THR A 143 -20.63 -2.67 7.66
CA THR A 143 -20.29 -3.60 8.74
C THR A 143 -21.54 -4.07 9.48
N GLU A 144 -21.40 -5.05 10.38
CA GLU A 144 -22.49 -5.50 11.28
C GLU A 144 -22.96 -4.37 12.22
N ASN A 145 -22.12 -3.37 12.49
CA ASN A 145 -22.45 -2.18 13.26
C ASN A 145 -23.12 -1.08 12.41
N ASN A 146 -23.45 -1.36 11.14
CA ASN A 146 -23.98 -0.42 10.15
C ASN A 146 -23.02 0.75 9.83
N TYR A 147 -21.71 0.59 10.04
CA TYR A 147 -20.73 1.57 9.58
C TYR A 147 -20.41 1.33 8.09
N ILE A 148 -20.12 2.41 7.36
CA ILE A 148 -19.78 2.33 5.94
C ILE A 148 -18.41 1.64 5.80
N ALA A 149 -18.41 0.45 5.21
CA ALA A 149 -17.21 -0.35 5.02
C ALA A 149 -16.53 -0.11 3.67
N SER A 150 -17.30 0.33 2.66
CA SER A 150 -16.79 0.65 1.32
C SER A 150 -17.69 1.64 0.62
N ALA A 151 -17.12 2.50 -0.20
CA ALA A 151 -17.82 3.48 -1.01
C ALA A 151 -17.10 3.74 -2.34
N GLU A 152 -17.80 4.33 -3.31
CA GLU A 152 -17.22 4.85 -4.55
C GLU A 152 -17.87 6.17 -4.93
N SER A 153 -17.13 7.02 -5.65
CA SER A 153 -17.68 8.24 -6.24
C SER A 153 -18.31 7.93 -7.59
N GLN A 154 -19.41 8.63 -7.90
CA GLN A 154 -20.07 8.57 -9.20
C GLN A 154 -19.47 9.59 -10.19
N ASP A 155 -18.84 10.64 -9.68
CA ASP A 155 -18.32 11.75 -10.48
C ASP A 155 -16.84 11.63 -10.78
N PHE A 156 -16.08 10.92 -9.93
CA PHE A 156 -14.63 10.76 -10.02
C PHE A 156 -14.24 9.30 -9.90
N PRO A 157 -13.09 8.87 -10.42
CA PRO A 157 -12.62 7.50 -10.28
C PRO A 157 -12.06 7.24 -8.87
N PHE A 158 -12.82 7.55 -7.82
CA PHE A 158 -12.43 7.38 -6.44
C PHE A 158 -13.18 6.23 -5.78
N TYR A 159 -12.42 5.40 -5.10
CA TYR A 159 -12.88 4.19 -4.42
C TYR A 159 -12.34 4.18 -2.99
N ALA A 160 -13.09 3.58 -2.10
CA ALA A 160 -12.73 3.61 -0.69
C ALA A 160 -13.12 2.33 0.06
N LEU A 161 -12.23 1.93 0.96
CA LEU A 161 -12.37 0.77 1.84
C LEU A 161 -12.01 1.18 3.26
N GLN A 162 -12.86 0.90 4.23
CA GLN A 162 -12.53 1.09 5.65
C GLN A 162 -11.64 -0.04 6.18
N PHE A 163 -11.70 -1.20 5.56
CA PHE A 163 -10.91 -2.38 5.89
C PHE A 163 -9.61 -2.46 5.07
N HIS A 164 -8.74 -3.38 5.47
CA HIS A 164 -7.43 -3.59 4.88
C HIS A 164 -7.43 -4.77 3.89
N PRO A 165 -7.47 -4.54 2.58
CA PRO A 165 -7.42 -5.60 1.57
C PRO A 165 -6.03 -6.23 1.43
N GLU A 166 -4.98 -5.54 1.86
CA GLU A 166 -3.57 -5.97 1.73
C GLU A 166 -3.18 -7.09 2.68
N VAL A 167 -3.89 -7.24 3.82
CA VAL A 167 -3.57 -8.25 4.82
C VAL A 167 -4.18 -9.61 4.51
N SER A 168 -3.53 -10.69 4.93
CA SER A 168 -3.99 -12.07 4.68
C SER A 168 -5.33 -12.43 5.33
N HIS A 169 -5.73 -11.69 6.36
CA HIS A 169 -6.99 -11.88 7.06
C HIS A 169 -8.22 -11.45 6.25
N THR A 170 -8.04 -10.54 5.28
CA THR A 170 -9.07 -10.23 4.28
C THR A 170 -8.95 -11.23 3.13
N LYS A 171 -9.75 -12.31 3.18
CA LYS A 171 -9.60 -13.45 2.26
C LYS A 171 -9.66 -13.07 0.79
N LYS A 172 -10.54 -12.15 0.43
CA LYS A 172 -10.73 -11.66 -0.96
C LYS A 172 -9.94 -10.38 -1.25
N GLY A 173 -9.04 -9.96 -0.35
CA GLY A 173 -8.29 -8.71 -0.49
C GLY A 173 -7.45 -8.64 -1.77
N LYS A 174 -6.83 -9.75 -2.16
CA LYS A 174 -6.09 -9.84 -3.44
C LYS A 174 -7.01 -9.62 -4.66
N GLU A 175 -8.25 -10.13 -4.62
CA GLU A 175 -9.21 -9.94 -5.71
C GLU A 175 -9.64 -8.47 -5.82
N ILE A 176 -9.88 -7.81 -4.68
CA ILE A 176 -10.20 -6.37 -4.64
C ILE A 176 -9.07 -5.54 -5.24
N LEU A 177 -7.82 -5.79 -4.83
CA LEU A 177 -6.65 -5.08 -5.39
C LEU A 177 -6.47 -5.37 -6.88
N LYS A 178 -6.72 -6.61 -7.32
CA LYS A 178 -6.70 -6.99 -8.74
C LYS A 178 -7.77 -6.26 -9.54
N ASN A 179 -8.99 -6.12 -9.00
CA ASN A 179 -10.06 -5.34 -9.62
C ASN A 179 -9.66 -3.87 -9.78
N PHE A 180 -9.09 -3.26 -8.73
CA PHE A 180 -8.59 -1.90 -8.80
C PHE A 180 -7.53 -1.74 -9.88
N VAL A 181 -6.50 -2.59 -9.88
CA VAL A 181 -5.37 -2.52 -10.80
C VAL A 181 -5.79 -2.75 -12.25
N PHE A 182 -6.50 -3.85 -12.53
CA PHE A 182 -6.72 -4.29 -13.90
C PHE A 182 -8.06 -3.88 -14.49
N LYS A 183 -9.12 -3.83 -13.67
CA LYS A 183 -10.45 -3.47 -14.18
C LYS A 183 -10.71 -1.96 -14.12
N ILE A 184 -10.27 -1.29 -13.05
CA ILE A 184 -10.48 0.15 -12.85
C ILE A 184 -9.35 0.94 -13.50
N CYS A 185 -8.09 0.73 -13.10
CA CYS A 185 -6.95 1.44 -13.67
C CYS A 185 -6.55 0.96 -15.06
N LYS A 186 -7.04 -0.22 -15.50
CA LYS A 186 -6.71 -0.85 -16.79
C LYS A 186 -5.21 -1.00 -17.03
N ALA A 187 -4.47 -1.16 -15.95
CA ALA A 187 -3.01 -1.31 -15.99
C ALA A 187 -2.60 -2.60 -16.68
N LYS A 188 -1.39 -2.59 -17.23
CA LYS A 188 -0.73 -3.78 -17.76
C LYS A 188 0.33 -4.25 -16.78
N GLU A 189 0.62 -5.55 -16.79
CA GLU A 189 1.76 -6.10 -16.08
C GLU A 189 3.05 -5.45 -16.60
N ASN A 190 3.82 -4.84 -15.70
CA ASN A 190 5.02 -4.08 -16.04
C ASN A 190 6.14 -4.25 -15.02
N TRP A 191 6.00 -5.22 -14.11
CA TRP A 191 7.01 -5.54 -13.12
C TRP A 191 7.29 -7.05 -13.09
N ASN A 192 8.57 -7.39 -13.05
CA ASN A 192 9.05 -8.76 -12.96
C ASN A 192 10.24 -8.79 -11.99
N LEU A 193 10.19 -9.69 -11.01
CA LEU A 193 11.21 -9.78 -9.97
C LEU A 193 12.59 -10.15 -10.52
N ASP A 194 12.65 -11.08 -11.46
CA ASP A 194 13.93 -11.54 -12.01
C ASP A 194 14.62 -10.41 -12.77
N ARG A 195 13.86 -9.70 -13.60
CA ARG A 195 14.36 -8.51 -14.30
C ARG A 195 14.82 -7.43 -13.34
N PHE A 196 14.07 -7.16 -12.26
CA PHE A 196 14.47 -6.21 -11.23
C PHE A 196 15.80 -6.61 -10.57
N ILE A 197 15.97 -7.91 -10.26
CA ILE A 197 17.23 -8.44 -9.71
C ILE A 197 18.40 -8.20 -10.68
N GLU A 198 18.22 -8.51 -11.96
CA GLU A 198 19.24 -8.31 -12.99
C GLU A 198 19.62 -6.82 -13.15
N GLU A 199 18.61 -5.93 -13.19
CA GLU A 199 18.82 -4.48 -13.27
C GLU A 199 19.60 -3.97 -12.04
N LYS A 200 19.25 -4.42 -10.82
CA LYS A 200 19.97 -4.03 -9.59
C LYS A 200 21.40 -4.58 -9.53
N ILE A 201 21.63 -5.76 -10.02
CA ILE A 201 23.00 -6.30 -10.17
C ILE A 201 23.81 -5.43 -11.15
N GLY A 202 23.22 -5.00 -12.26
CA GLY A 202 23.85 -4.08 -13.21
C GLY A 202 24.20 -2.73 -12.58
N GLU A 203 23.24 -2.09 -11.90
CA GLU A 203 23.47 -0.83 -11.18
C GLU A 203 24.60 -0.94 -10.14
N ILE A 204 24.64 -2.04 -9.38
CA ILE A 204 25.70 -2.28 -8.40
C ILE A 204 27.06 -2.38 -9.10
N LYS A 205 27.17 -3.12 -10.21
CA LYS A 205 28.39 -3.24 -11.00
C LYS A 205 28.92 -1.88 -11.45
N GLU A 206 28.05 -1.07 -12.03
CA GLU A 206 28.41 0.27 -12.51
C GLU A 206 28.85 1.18 -11.35
N ARG A 207 28.10 1.18 -10.25
CA ARG A 207 28.39 2.03 -9.09
C ARG A 207 29.70 1.67 -8.38
N VAL A 208 30.01 0.39 -8.29
CA VAL A 208 31.23 -0.11 -7.65
C VAL A 208 32.43 0.05 -8.56
N GLY A 209 32.27 -0.23 -9.85
CA GLY A 209 33.38 -0.21 -10.82
C GLY A 209 34.52 -1.11 -10.39
N ASP A 210 35.74 -0.55 -10.29
CA ASP A 210 36.94 -1.28 -9.89
C ASP A 210 37.24 -1.27 -8.39
N LYS A 211 36.36 -0.65 -7.59
CA LYS A 211 36.54 -0.54 -6.15
C LYS A 211 36.23 -1.86 -5.43
N LYS A 212 36.83 -2.04 -4.25
CA LYS A 212 36.51 -3.11 -3.32
C LYS A 212 35.35 -2.63 -2.40
N VAL A 213 34.48 -3.57 -2.01
CA VAL A 213 33.37 -3.33 -1.10
C VAL A 213 33.57 -4.12 0.18
N LEU A 214 33.41 -3.44 1.30
CA LEU A 214 33.33 -4.05 2.62
C LEU A 214 31.87 -4.05 3.08
N LEU A 215 31.32 -5.19 3.43
CA LEU A 215 29.95 -5.36 3.93
C LEU A 215 30.00 -5.91 5.35
N ALA A 216 29.39 -5.20 6.29
CA ALA A 216 29.07 -5.74 7.60
C ALA A 216 27.78 -6.55 7.53
N VAL A 217 27.83 -7.83 7.88
CA VAL A 217 26.68 -8.75 7.89
C VAL A 217 26.24 -8.98 9.32
N SER A 218 24.96 -8.75 9.61
CA SER A 218 24.38 -8.95 10.94
C SER A 218 23.73 -10.32 11.14
N GLY A 219 23.67 -11.18 10.10
CA GLY A 219 22.87 -12.41 10.10
C GLY A 219 21.39 -12.20 9.81
N GLY A 220 20.91 -10.95 9.79
CA GLY A 220 19.53 -10.62 9.42
C GLY A 220 19.28 -10.74 7.91
N ILE A 221 18.01 -10.84 7.51
CA ILE A 221 17.59 -11.07 6.12
C ILE A 221 18.09 -9.97 5.17
N ASP A 222 18.09 -8.72 5.61
CA ASP A 222 18.46 -7.58 4.75
C ASP A 222 19.95 -7.62 4.40
N SER A 223 20.82 -7.77 5.41
CA SER A 223 22.28 -7.84 5.20
C SER A 223 22.69 -9.09 4.42
N SER A 224 22.02 -10.22 4.66
CA SER A 224 22.24 -11.47 3.93
C SER A 224 21.80 -11.36 2.47
N THR A 225 20.63 -10.74 2.22
CA THR A 225 20.15 -10.47 0.86
C THR A 225 21.12 -9.54 0.11
N LEU A 226 21.57 -8.46 0.76
CA LEU A 226 22.55 -7.55 0.17
C LEU A 226 23.88 -8.25 -0.14
N ALA A 227 24.34 -9.15 0.74
CA ALA A 227 25.55 -9.94 0.49
C ALA A 227 25.43 -10.77 -0.79
N VAL A 228 24.28 -11.43 -1.02
CA VAL A 228 24.01 -12.21 -2.24
C VAL A 228 24.00 -11.33 -3.49
N PHE A 229 23.35 -10.16 -3.42
CA PHE A 229 23.35 -9.20 -4.54
C PHE A 229 24.76 -8.71 -4.87
N LEU A 230 25.54 -8.31 -3.86
CA LEU A 230 26.91 -7.87 -4.03
C LEU A 230 27.79 -9.00 -4.57
N GLN A 231 27.69 -10.22 -4.03
CA GLN A 231 28.45 -11.37 -4.53
C GLN A 231 28.18 -11.65 -6.00
N LYS A 232 26.91 -11.63 -6.42
CA LYS A 232 26.53 -11.80 -7.84
C LYS A 232 27.03 -10.65 -8.73
N ALA A 233 27.05 -9.43 -8.18
CA ALA A 233 27.45 -8.25 -8.94
C ALA A 233 28.96 -8.10 -9.11
N ILE A 234 29.75 -8.29 -8.04
CA ILE A 234 31.17 -7.89 -7.98
C ILE A 234 32.11 -9.01 -7.56
N GLY A 235 31.60 -10.20 -7.21
CA GLY A 235 32.43 -11.38 -6.92
C GLY A 235 33.52 -11.13 -5.88
N ASP A 236 34.77 -11.38 -6.26
CA ASP A 236 35.94 -11.28 -5.37
C ASP A 236 36.28 -9.86 -4.88
N LYS A 237 35.58 -8.83 -5.40
CA LYS A 237 35.70 -7.45 -4.89
C LYS A 237 34.94 -7.25 -3.59
N LEU A 238 34.11 -8.23 -3.17
CA LEU A 238 33.34 -8.18 -1.90
C LEU A 238 34.16 -8.83 -0.78
N THR A 239 34.25 -8.10 0.36
CA THR A 239 34.65 -8.66 1.64
C THR A 239 33.49 -8.53 2.61
N ALA A 240 32.88 -9.65 2.99
CA ALA A 240 31.82 -9.68 3.99
C ALA A 240 32.40 -9.98 5.38
N ILE A 241 32.06 -9.19 6.39
CA ILE A 241 32.51 -9.34 7.77
C ILE A 241 31.29 -9.58 8.65
N PHE A 242 31.33 -10.69 9.37
CA PHE A 242 30.40 -10.99 10.44
C PHE A 242 31.11 -10.88 11.77
N VAL A 243 30.54 -10.13 12.72
CA VAL A 243 31.14 -9.93 14.04
C VAL A 243 30.36 -10.74 15.08
N ASP A 244 31.01 -11.78 15.62
CA ASP A 244 30.50 -12.52 16.77
C ASP A 244 30.85 -11.75 18.06
N HIS A 245 29.86 -11.04 18.61
CA HIS A 245 30.01 -10.27 19.85
C HIS A 245 29.55 -11.05 21.11
N GLY A 246 29.30 -12.36 20.98
CA GLY A 246 28.92 -13.22 22.10
C GLY A 246 27.44 -13.11 22.56
N LEU A 247 26.63 -12.27 21.92
CA LEU A 247 25.19 -12.08 22.23
C LEU A 247 24.29 -12.52 21.06
N LEU A 248 24.81 -13.39 20.20
CA LEU A 248 24.05 -13.94 19.06
C LEU A 248 23.00 -14.93 19.54
N ARG A 249 21.93 -15.07 18.77
CA ARG A 249 20.94 -16.12 18.99
C ARG A 249 21.54 -17.49 18.73
N LYS A 250 20.97 -18.52 19.38
CA LYS A 250 21.39 -19.90 19.13
C LYS A 250 21.25 -20.25 17.64
N GLY A 251 22.36 -20.69 17.00
CA GLY A 251 22.42 -21.06 15.60
C GLY A 251 22.62 -19.90 14.60
N GLU A 252 22.79 -18.66 15.06
CA GLU A 252 23.05 -17.51 14.17
C GLU A 252 24.47 -17.47 13.63
N LYS A 253 25.41 -18.18 14.27
CA LYS A 253 26.81 -18.24 13.86
C LYS A 253 27.07 -19.30 12.79
N GLU A 254 26.29 -20.36 12.78
CA GLU A 254 26.39 -21.51 11.86
C GLU A 254 25.63 -21.24 10.56
#